data_be47f7aa2283c823720fbc04ceddfcd8
#
_entry.id   be47f7aa2283c823720fbc04ceddfcd8
#
_cell.length_a   1.000
_cell.length_b   1.000
_cell.length_c   1.000
_cell.angle_alpha   90.00
_cell.angle_beta   90.00
_cell.angle_gamma   90.00
#
_symmetry.space_group_name_H-M   'P 1'
#
loop_
_entity.id
_entity.type
_entity.pdbx_description
1 polymer ?
#
loop_
_entity_poly.entity_id
_entity_poly.type
_entity_poly.pdbx_seq_one_letter_code
_entity_poly.pdbx_strand_id
1 'polypeptide(L)'
;MSIIVDQLTKVYGEQTAVNQISFSVQSGEIVGFLGPNGAGKSTTMKMLTCFIPQTSGKASVCGFDTEKNSLDVRRNVGYLPEHNPLYPEMYVKEYLEFAARLNGMKNADKRIEDMIAMTGLTLERRKKIGQLSKGYRQRV
;
A
#
# COMPACT_ATOMS: atom_id res chain seq x y z
N MET A 1 -2.02 0.12 -14.92
CA MET A 1 -2.97 0.17 -13.79
C MET A 1 -3.83 1.40 -13.98
N SER A 2 -5.14 1.31 -13.90
CA SER A 2 -6.06 2.45 -13.97
C SER A 2 -6.86 2.52 -12.67
N ILE A 3 -7.23 3.73 -12.24
CA ILE A 3 -8.07 3.98 -11.07
C ILE A 3 -9.25 4.83 -11.54
N ILE A 4 -10.46 4.44 -11.17
CA ILE A 4 -11.67 5.22 -11.40
C ILE A 4 -12.41 5.35 -10.08
N VAL A 5 -12.76 6.57 -9.72
CA VAL A 5 -13.44 6.91 -8.47
C VAL A 5 -14.65 7.76 -8.84
N ASP A 6 -15.82 7.37 -8.32
CA ASP A 6 -17.08 8.04 -8.59
C ASP A 6 -17.86 8.25 -7.28
N GLN A 7 -18.05 9.53 -6.89
CA GLN A 7 -18.79 9.98 -5.70
C GLN A 7 -18.36 9.26 -4.41
N LEU A 8 -17.06 8.92 -4.30
CA LEU A 8 -16.53 8.13 -3.18
C LEU A 8 -16.65 8.89 -1.87
N THR A 9 -17.24 8.26 -0.88
CA THR A 9 -17.51 8.86 0.42
C THR A 9 -17.11 7.93 1.55
N LYS A 10 -16.52 8.49 2.61
CA LYS A 10 -16.24 7.80 3.86
C LYS A 10 -16.69 8.63 5.06
N VAL A 11 -17.55 8.03 5.86
CA VAL A 11 -18.05 8.59 7.11
C VAL A 11 -17.65 7.69 8.27
N TYR A 12 -17.19 8.28 9.37
CA TYR A 12 -16.89 7.63 10.64
C TYR A 12 -17.77 8.27 11.73
N GLY A 13 -18.83 7.57 12.14
CA GLY A 13 -19.83 8.16 13.04
C GLY A 13 -20.42 9.43 12.42
N GLU A 14 -20.22 10.58 13.05
CA GLU A 14 -20.67 11.88 12.54
C GLU A 14 -19.65 12.60 11.64
N GLN A 15 -18.41 12.11 11.58
CA GLN A 15 -17.32 12.74 10.84
C GLN A 15 -17.26 12.23 9.39
N THR A 16 -17.45 13.13 8.43
CA THR A 16 -17.20 12.85 7.01
C THR A 16 -15.72 13.05 6.69
N ALA A 17 -14.98 11.95 6.54
CA ALA A 17 -13.54 11.97 6.24
C ALA A 17 -13.25 12.14 4.75
N VAL A 18 -14.13 11.66 3.88
CA VAL A 18 -14.08 11.83 2.41
C VAL A 18 -15.49 12.08 1.94
N ASN A 19 -15.71 13.13 1.15
CA ASN A 19 -17.03 13.56 0.72
C ASN A 19 -17.13 13.63 -0.80
N GLN A 20 -17.81 12.65 -1.39
CA GLN A 20 -18.22 12.59 -2.81
C GLN A 20 -17.10 12.95 -3.81
N ILE A 21 -15.89 12.46 -3.61
CA ILE A 21 -14.79 12.71 -4.54
C ILE A 21 -14.92 11.85 -5.80
N SER A 22 -14.59 12.43 -6.94
CA SER A 22 -14.57 11.74 -8.23
C SER A 22 -13.30 12.11 -9.00
N PHE A 23 -12.57 11.13 -9.48
CA PHE A 23 -11.39 11.32 -10.34
C PHE A 23 -11.03 10.01 -11.06
N SER A 24 -10.17 10.12 -12.06
CA SER A 24 -9.60 8.95 -12.73
C SER A 24 -8.09 9.11 -12.91
N VAL A 25 -7.38 7.99 -12.93
CA VAL A 25 -5.95 7.88 -13.24
C VAL A 25 -5.79 6.82 -14.32
N GLN A 26 -5.13 7.18 -15.41
CA GLN A 26 -4.91 6.26 -16.52
C GLN A 26 -3.71 5.34 -16.28
N SER A 27 -3.62 4.28 -17.05
CA SER A 27 -2.46 3.38 -17.01
C SER A 27 -1.19 4.14 -17.44
N GLY A 28 -0.11 4.01 -16.65
CA GLY A 28 1.17 4.66 -16.93
C GLY A 28 1.33 6.07 -16.36
N GLU A 29 0.25 6.67 -15.82
CA GLU A 29 0.36 7.97 -15.16
C GLU A 29 0.99 7.87 -13.76
N ILE A 30 1.75 8.91 -13.40
CA ILE A 30 2.22 9.19 -12.05
C ILE A 30 1.47 10.42 -11.54
N VAL A 31 0.63 10.23 -10.53
CA VAL A 31 -0.25 11.29 -10.03
C VAL A 31 0.04 11.59 -8.56
N GLY A 32 0.18 12.89 -8.23
CA GLY A 32 0.26 13.38 -6.85
C GLY A 32 -1.14 13.63 -6.29
N PHE A 33 -1.46 13.03 -5.14
CA PHE A 33 -2.71 13.27 -4.41
C PHE A 33 -2.42 14.24 -3.27
N LEU A 34 -2.65 15.54 -3.52
CA LEU A 34 -2.24 16.64 -2.65
C LEU A 34 -3.42 17.18 -1.82
N GLY A 35 -3.12 17.79 -0.70
CA GLY A 35 -4.10 18.43 0.19
C GLY A 35 -3.58 18.60 1.61
N PRO A 36 -4.22 19.42 2.45
CA PRO A 36 -3.83 19.64 3.85
C PRO A 36 -3.97 18.35 4.69
N ASN A 37 -3.43 18.39 5.91
CA ASN A 37 -3.64 17.31 6.87
C ASN A 37 -5.13 17.25 7.24
N GLY A 38 -5.66 16.03 7.35
CA GLY A 38 -7.08 15.82 7.60
C GLY A 38 -7.99 15.85 6.35
N ALA A 39 -7.48 16.18 5.14
CA ALA A 39 -8.27 16.23 3.92
C ALA A 39 -8.72 14.86 3.34
N GLY A 40 -8.58 13.77 4.10
CA GLY A 40 -9.03 12.45 3.66
C GLY A 40 -8.06 11.68 2.75
N LYS A 41 -6.84 12.20 2.46
CA LYS A 41 -5.89 11.56 1.54
C LYS A 41 -5.60 10.11 1.90
N SER A 42 -5.15 9.85 3.13
CA SER A 42 -4.83 8.50 3.59
C SER A 42 -6.06 7.60 3.65
N THR A 43 -7.24 8.16 3.96
CA THR A 43 -8.51 7.44 3.96
C THR A 43 -8.88 7.01 2.55
N THR A 44 -8.72 7.88 1.57
CA THR A 44 -8.94 7.56 0.15
C THR A 44 -8.02 6.44 -0.31
N MET A 45 -6.71 6.51 -0.01
CA MET A 45 -5.76 5.43 -0.35
C MET A 45 -6.13 4.10 0.30
N LYS A 46 -6.58 4.13 1.57
CA LYS A 46 -7.04 2.91 2.26
C LYS A 46 -8.30 2.30 1.62
N MET A 47 -9.21 3.11 1.10
CA MET A 47 -10.37 2.60 0.34
C MET A 47 -9.95 1.99 -1.00
N LEU A 48 -9.10 2.67 -1.77
CA LEU A 48 -8.61 2.19 -3.06
C LEU A 48 -7.78 0.91 -2.97
N THR A 49 -7.09 0.71 -1.85
CA THR A 49 -6.32 -0.52 -1.57
C THR A 49 -7.13 -1.59 -0.84
N CYS A 50 -8.43 -1.40 -0.69
CA CYS A 50 -9.36 -2.30 0.01
C CYS A 50 -8.95 -2.60 1.47
N PHE A 51 -8.26 -1.66 2.12
CA PHE A 51 -7.92 -1.76 3.54
C PHE A 51 -9.11 -1.41 4.44
N ILE A 52 -9.97 -0.49 4.00
CA ILE A 52 -11.26 -0.14 4.62
C ILE A 52 -12.34 -0.07 3.53
N PRO A 53 -13.60 -0.41 3.81
CA PRO A 53 -14.70 -0.20 2.89
C PRO A 53 -15.10 1.28 2.82
N GLN A 54 -15.63 1.71 1.67
CA GLN A 54 -16.33 2.98 1.52
C GLN A 54 -17.68 2.97 2.24
N THR A 55 -18.21 4.16 2.52
CA THR A 55 -19.59 4.30 3.02
C THR A 55 -20.59 4.40 1.87
N SER A 56 -20.21 5.09 0.77
CA SER A 56 -20.98 5.18 -0.46
C SER A 56 -20.09 5.58 -1.64
N GLY A 57 -20.65 5.61 -2.83
CA GLY A 57 -19.91 5.83 -4.07
C GLY A 57 -19.30 4.53 -4.61
N LYS A 58 -18.47 4.65 -5.65
CA LYS A 58 -17.83 3.51 -6.30
C LYS A 58 -16.36 3.80 -6.56
N ALA A 59 -15.54 2.75 -6.49
CA ALA A 59 -14.16 2.82 -6.93
C ALA A 59 -13.76 1.52 -7.63
N SER A 60 -12.92 1.64 -8.63
CA SER A 60 -12.31 0.49 -9.29
C SER A 60 -10.81 0.71 -9.50
N VAL A 61 -10.04 -0.35 -9.36
CA VAL A 61 -8.59 -0.37 -9.55
C VAL A 61 -8.23 -1.54 -10.45
N CYS A 62 -7.47 -1.29 -11.51
CA CYS A 62 -7.14 -2.28 -12.54
C CYS A 62 -8.38 -2.94 -13.18
N GLY A 63 -9.52 -2.24 -13.24
CA GLY A 63 -10.79 -2.78 -13.74
C GLY A 63 -11.58 -3.60 -12.73
N PHE A 64 -11.07 -3.81 -11.50
CA PHE A 64 -11.75 -4.53 -10.43
C PHE A 64 -12.42 -3.56 -9.46
N ASP A 65 -13.67 -3.83 -9.12
CA ASP A 65 -14.44 -3.08 -8.13
C ASP A 65 -13.85 -3.32 -6.72
N THR A 66 -13.59 -2.23 -5.97
CA THR A 66 -12.94 -2.30 -4.66
C THR A 66 -13.79 -3.01 -3.60
N GLU A 67 -15.10 -3.08 -3.77
CA GLU A 67 -16.01 -3.72 -2.84
C GLU A 67 -16.25 -5.19 -3.20
N LYS A 68 -16.55 -5.46 -4.47
CA LYS A 68 -16.94 -6.79 -4.96
C LYS A 68 -15.74 -7.70 -5.23
N ASN A 69 -14.62 -7.12 -5.68
CA ASN A 69 -13.43 -7.85 -6.14
C ASN A 69 -12.18 -7.48 -5.33
N SER A 70 -12.34 -7.27 -4.01
CA SER A 70 -11.25 -6.75 -3.15
C SER A 70 -9.98 -7.61 -3.16
N LEU A 71 -10.09 -8.93 -3.35
CA LEU A 71 -8.93 -9.82 -3.47
C LEU A 71 -8.16 -9.57 -4.77
N ASP A 72 -8.86 -9.35 -5.87
CA ASP A 72 -8.23 -9.10 -7.17
C ASP A 72 -7.58 -7.72 -7.20
N VAL A 73 -8.22 -6.70 -6.60
CA VAL A 73 -7.58 -5.39 -6.37
C VAL A 73 -6.27 -5.57 -5.61
N ARG A 74 -6.28 -6.24 -4.45
CA ARG A 74 -5.08 -6.43 -3.61
C ARG A 74 -3.97 -7.22 -4.28
N ARG A 75 -4.28 -8.14 -5.20
CA ARG A 75 -3.29 -8.87 -6.00
C ARG A 75 -2.59 -8.00 -7.04
N ASN A 76 -3.23 -6.91 -7.46
CA ASN A 76 -2.75 -6.01 -8.51
C ASN A 76 -2.17 -4.69 -7.97
N VAL A 77 -2.19 -4.45 -6.66
CA VAL A 77 -1.77 -3.19 -6.03
C VAL A 77 -0.64 -3.45 -5.03
N GLY A 78 0.44 -2.68 -5.16
CA GLY A 78 1.40 -2.49 -4.07
C GLY A 78 1.00 -1.27 -3.24
N TYR A 79 1.03 -1.39 -1.92
CA TYR A 79 0.69 -0.30 -1.01
C TYR A 79 1.76 -0.11 0.05
N LEU A 80 2.34 1.08 0.09
CA LEU A 80 3.28 1.50 1.12
C LEU A 80 2.60 2.53 2.02
N PRO A 81 2.13 2.15 3.23
CA PRO A 81 1.54 3.08 4.18
C PRO A 81 2.62 3.94 4.86
N GLU A 82 2.21 5.04 5.47
CA GLU A 82 3.12 5.90 6.26
C GLU A 82 3.77 5.14 7.43
N HIS A 83 3.05 4.22 8.03
CA HIS A 83 3.54 3.32 9.08
C HIS A 83 3.45 1.89 8.58
N ASN A 84 4.59 1.30 8.28
CA ASN A 84 4.66 -0.09 7.83
C ASN A 84 4.43 -1.04 9.00
N PRO A 85 3.55 -2.02 8.88
CA PRO A 85 3.32 -3.06 9.88
C PRO A 85 4.42 -4.13 9.83
N LEU A 86 5.67 -3.72 10.08
CA LEU A 86 6.82 -4.62 10.09
C LEU A 86 6.92 -5.37 11.43
N TYR A 87 7.62 -6.49 11.43
CA TYR A 87 7.94 -7.25 12.63
C TYR A 87 9.32 -6.82 13.18
N PRO A 88 9.39 -5.99 14.24
CA PRO A 88 10.65 -5.40 14.73
C PRO A 88 11.71 -6.43 15.14
N GLU A 89 11.27 -7.62 15.55
CA GLU A 89 12.15 -8.70 16.01
C GLU A 89 12.79 -9.52 14.89
N MET A 90 12.21 -9.46 13.68
CA MET A 90 12.76 -10.14 12.51
C MET A 90 13.97 -9.40 11.94
N TYR A 91 14.91 -10.14 11.36
CA TYR A 91 15.96 -9.57 10.54
C TYR A 91 15.39 -9.09 9.19
N VAL A 92 16.02 -8.07 8.59
CA VAL A 92 15.56 -7.50 7.29
C VAL A 92 15.40 -8.61 6.22
N LYS A 93 16.43 -9.44 6.04
CA LYS A 93 16.37 -10.51 5.05
C LYS A 93 15.28 -11.54 5.37
N GLU A 94 15.17 -11.94 6.63
CA GLU A 94 14.16 -12.88 7.11
C GLU A 94 12.74 -12.39 6.83
N TYR A 95 12.48 -11.10 7.08
CA TYR A 95 11.18 -10.49 6.79
C TYR A 95 10.86 -10.51 5.28
N LEU A 96 11.83 -10.19 4.43
CA LEU A 96 11.65 -10.25 2.98
C LEU A 96 11.40 -11.67 2.48
N GLU A 97 12.06 -12.68 3.05
CA GLU A 97 11.78 -14.09 2.77
C GLU A 97 10.37 -14.48 3.21
N PHE A 98 9.95 -14.04 4.38
CA PHE A 98 8.60 -14.24 4.88
C PHE A 98 7.55 -13.59 3.95
N ALA A 99 7.74 -12.32 3.57
CA ALA A 99 6.86 -11.61 2.66
C ALA A 99 6.77 -12.28 1.28
N ALA A 100 7.91 -12.74 0.74
CA ALA A 100 7.96 -13.45 -0.53
C ALA A 100 7.14 -14.76 -0.48
N ARG A 101 7.29 -15.54 0.61
CA ARG A 101 6.52 -16.78 0.81
C ARG A 101 5.02 -16.52 0.95
N LEU A 102 4.60 -15.48 1.68
CA LEU A 102 3.20 -15.09 1.80
C LEU A 102 2.57 -14.75 0.45
N ASN A 103 3.35 -14.19 -0.47
CA ASN A 103 2.92 -13.88 -1.82
C ASN A 103 3.10 -15.04 -2.82
N GLY A 104 3.42 -16.25 -2.33
CA GLY A 104 3.54 -17.45 -3.16
C GLY A 104 4.77 -17.47 -4.07
N MET A 105 5.77 -16.61 -3.84
CA MET A 105 6.99 -16.57 -4.63
C MET A 105 7.86 -17.80 -4.34
N LYS A 106 8.16 -18.57 -5.38
CA LYS A 106 9.12 -19.68 -5.32
C LYS A 106 10.50 -19.18 -5.72
N ASN A 107 11.56 -19.71 -5.07
CA ASN A 107 12.97 -19.39 -5.37
C ASN A 107 13.26 -17.87 -5.37
N ALA A 108 12.78 -17.18 -4.34
CA ALA A 108 12.84 -15.73 -4.25
C ALA A 108 14.22 -15.16 -3.87
N ASP A 109 15.23 -15.99 -3.56
CA ASP A 109 16.52 -15.55 -3.02
C ASP A 109 17.19 -14.47 -3.87
N LYS A 110 17.30 -14.69 -5.18
CA LYS A 110 17.86 -13.70 -6.09
C LYS A 110 17.06 -12.38 -6.07
N ARG A 111 15.74 -12.48 -6.12
CA ARG A 111 14.86 -11.29 -6.09
C ARG A 111 14.98 -10.51 -4.79
N ILE A 112 15.14 -11.20 -3.66
CA ILE A 112 15.36 -10.59 -2.34
C ILE A 112 16.69 -9.84 -2.31
N GLU A 113 17.79 -10.46 -2.79
CA GLU A 113 19.08 -9.79 -2.85
C GLU A 113 19.06 -8.57 -3.79
N ASP A 114 18.39 -8.67 -4.95
CA ASP A 114 18.20 -7.54 -5.85
C ASP A 114 17.42 -6.40 -5.17
N MET A 115 16.34 -6.71 -4.46
CA MET A 115 15.56 -5.70 -3.72
C MET A 115 16.37 -5.04 -2.61
N ILE A 116 17.13 -5.82 -1.82
CA ILE A 116 18.03 -5.30 -0.78
C ILE A 116 19.03 -4.31 -1.38
N ALA A 117 19.61 -4.65 -2.54
CA ALA A 117 20.55 -3.77 -3.22
C ALA A 117 19.87 -2.49 -3.75
N MET A 118 18.73 -2.63 -4.45
CA MET A 118 17.98 -1.52 -5.04
C MET A 118 17.47 -0.52 -3.99
N THR A 119 17.07 -0.99 -2.82
CA THR A 119 16.56 -0.14 -1.73
C THR A 119 17.65 0.38 -0.79
N GLY A 120 18.93 0.02 -1.06
CA GLY A 120 20.08 0.45 -0.25
C GLY A 120 20.12 -0.16 1.14
N LEU A 121 19.62 -1.39 1.30
CA LEU A 121 19.59 -2.14 2.56
C LEU A 121 20.77 -3.11 2.72
N THR A 122 21.73 -3.10 1.82
CA THR A 122 22.86 -4.07 1.79
C THR A 122 23.61 -4.15 3.13
N LEU A 123 23.89 -3.00 3.77
CA LEU A 123 24.56 -2.96 5.07
C LEU A 123 23.62 -3.30 6.23
N GLU A 124 22.33 -3.13 6.03
CA GLU A 124 21.30 -3.30 7.07
C GLU A 124 20.68 -4.71 7.08
N ARG A 125 20.93 -5.52 6.05
CA ARG A 125 20.25 -6.81 5.81
C ARG A 125 20.33 -7.82 6.94
N ARG A 126 21.37 -7.70 7.80
CA ARG A 126 21.62 -8.58 8.96
C ARG A 126 21.19 -7.95 10.29
N LYS A 127 20.61 -6.76 10.28
CA LYS A 127 20.08 -6.12 11.47
C LYS A 127 18.62 -6.49 11.68
N LYS A 128 18.16 -6.48 12.92
CA LYS A 128 16.74 -6.54 13.25
C LYS A 128 16.05 -5.25 12.79
N ILE A 129 14.83 -5.37 12.29
CA ILE A 129 14.03 -4.25 11.79
C ILE A 129 13.85 -3.16 12.87
N GLY A 130 13.69 -3.57 14.14
CA GLY A 130 13.57 -2.64 15.27
C GLY A 130 14.80 -1.74 15.48
N GLN A 131 16.00 -2.15 15.02
CA GLN A 131 17.23 -1.37 15.11
C GLN A 131 17.39 -0.33 14.00
N LEU A 132 16.52 -0.36 12.98
CA LEU A 132 16.58 0.54 11.83
C LEU A 132 15.95 1.90 12.16
N SER A 133 16.49 2.96 11.52
CA SER A 133 15.83 4.27 11.51
C SER A 133 14.46 4.20 10.80
N LYS A 134 13.61 5.21 11.02
CA LYS A 134 12.31 5.31 10.32
C LYS A 134 12.48 5.21 8.80
N GLY A 135 13.47 5.91 8.23
CA GLY A 135 13.75 5.90 6.79
C GLY A 135 14.18 4.53 6.27
N TYR A 136 15.00 3.80 7.02
CA TYR A 136 15.38 2.44 6.64
C TYR A 136 14.22 1.45 6.79
N ARG A 137 13.37 1.58 7.81
CA ARG A 137 12.14 0.77 7.93
C ARG A 137 11.17 0.99 6.77
N GLN A 138 11.11 2.19 6.22
CA GLN A 138 10.31 2.49 5.02
C GLN A 138 10.85 1.81 3.74
N ARG A 139 12.10 1.39 3.73
CA ARG A 139 12.73 0.71 2.59
C ARG A 139 12.61 -0.81 2.63
N VAL A 140 12.30 -1.35 3.83
CA VAL A 140 12.02 -2.77 4.02
C VAL A 140 10.63 -3.12 3.51
#